data_f948b5bbb88f37424fbc0a18541cfbdb
#
_entry.id   f948b5bbb88f37424fbc0a18541cfbdb
#
_cell.length_a   1.000
_cell.length_b   1.000
_cell.length_c   1.000
_cell.angle_alpha   90.00
_cell.angle_beta   90.00
_cell.angle_gamma   90.00
#
_symmetry.space_group_name_H-M   'P 1'
#
loop_
_entity.id
_entity.type
_entity.pdbx_description
1 polymer ?
#
loop_
_entity_poly.entity_id
_entity_poly.type
_entity_poly.pdbx_seq_one_letter_code
_entity_poly.pdbx_strand_id
1 'polypeptide(L)'
;MPNHFFSQNGLTACCTDTSITLFWDKPAAAGAVETYTVLLDDAAAAHTQKTHCTLENLRPETTYSLFVQWRSGSIGELTIRTTPTKRCLDVTASPYSAVGDGKAVNTAALQKAIDDCGEREQIYFPAGVYCTGTLRLHSNMELYLEEGAVLQGTADPEDYLPRISSRFEGTEMECYSSLLNLGTLDHTAGPNCENVILRGKGTIASGGKLLAERIIASERERLKDYLAQNATLVSTCENADTIPGRVRPRLVNMSNCRNIWMEGLTFANGASWNLHMVYSDQIVTDHCTIRSDGVWNGDGWDPDSSTNCTIFACEFFTGDDAVAIKSGKNPEGNIIDRPTKHIRVFDCHSGFGHGICIGSEMSGGVEDVKIWDCDMAVSTSGLEIKVTKKRGGYVRNVEVRDCTLSHVMVHSVGYNDDGI
;
A
#
# COMPACT_ATOMS: atom_id res chain seq x y z
N MET A 1 8.38 -22.62 -3.20
CA MET A 1 8.09 -21.77 -2.02
C MET A 1 6.81 -22.18 -1.37
N PRO A 2 6.70 -22.11 -0.05
CA PRO A 2 5.39 -22.11 0.56
C PRO A 2 4.70 -20.80 0.13
N ASN A 3 3.65 -20.94 -0.67
CA ASN A 3 2.83 -19.82 -1.07
C ASN A 3 2.08 -19.33 0.19
N HIS A 4 2.12 -18.05 0.50
CA HIS A 4 1.35 -17.47 1.61
C HIS A 4 0.02 -16.88 1.15
N PHE A 5 -0.26 -16.88 -0.15
CA PHE A 5 -1.46 -16.34 -0.77
C PHE A 5 -2.20 -17.43 -1.56
N PHE A 6 -3.49 -17.56 -1.32
CA PHE A 6 -4.37 -18.55 -1.94
C PHE A 6 -5.67 -17.88 -2.36
N SER A 7 -6.17 -18.22 -3.55
CA SER A 7 -7.49 -17.79 -4.00
C SER A 7 -8.15 -18.91 -4.77
N GLN A 8 -9.33 -19.31 -4.34
CA GLN A 8 -10.11 -20.39 -4.95
C GLN A 8 -11.59 -20.25 -4.62
N ASN A 9 -12.46 -20.52 -5.58
CA ASN A 9 -13.91 -20.64 -5.37
C ASN A 9 -14.55 -19.50 -4.55
N GLY A 10 -14.15 -18.26 -4.81
CA GLY A 10 -14.71 -17.07 -4.15
C GLY A 10 -14.08 -16.71 -2.79
N LEU A 11 -13.14 -17.49 -2.29
CA LEU A 11 -12.35 -17.18 -1.10
C LEU A 11 -10.92 -16.82 -1.48
N THR A 12 -10.37 -15.85 -0.76
CA THR A 12 -8.96 -15.50 -0.80
C THR A 12 -8.40 -15.54 0.62
N ALA A 13 -7.17 -16.01 0.78
CA ALA A 13 -6.53 -16.07 2.08
C ALA A 13 -5.02 -15.84 1.99
N CYS A 14 -4.49 -15.21 3.04
CA CYS A 14 -3.06 -15.14 3.36
C CYS A 14 -2.77 -15.99 4.60
N CYS A 15 -1.59 -16.60 4.69
CA CYS A 15 -1.25 -17.39 5.86
C CYS A 15 0.19 -17.19 6.33
N THR A 16 0.37 -17.38 7.63
CA THR A 16 1.65 -17.58 8.29
C THR A 16 1.82 -19.06 8.66
N ASP A 17 2.74 -19.35 9.52
CA ASP A 17 2.91 -20.68 10.12
C ASP A 17 1.82 -21.01 11.15
N THR A 18 1.19 -20.01 11.76
CA THR A 18 0.22 -20.20 12.86
C THR A 18 -1.11 -19.48 12.67
N SER A 19 -1.30 -18.78 11.55
CA SER A 19 -2.54 -18.05 11.27
C SER A 19 -2.95 -18.13 9.81
N ILE A 20 -4.27 -17.95 9.57
CA ILE A 20 -4.86 -17.77 8.26
C ILE A 20 -5.81 -16.59 8.32
N THR A 21 -5.57 -15.55 7.54
CA THR A 21 -6.49 -14.44 7.33
C THR A 21 -7.20 -14.65 6.01
N LEU A 22 -8.51 -14.90 6.06
CA LEU A 22 -9.31 -15.14 4.88
C LEU A 22 -10.34 -14.02 4.67
N PHE A 23 -10.66 -13.75 3.39
CA PHE A 23 -11.62 -12.72 2.99
C PHE A 23 -12.35 -13.08 1.69
N TRP A 24 -13.49 -12.41 1.46
CA TRP A 24 -14.36 -12.66 0.30
C TRP A 24 -15.16 -11.42 -0.09
N ASP A 25 -15.62 -11.36 -1.34
CA ASP A 25 -16.52 -10.31 -1.80
C ASP A 25 -17.88 -10.42 -1.07
N LYS A 26 -18.43 -9.27 -0.64
CA LYS A 26 -19.77 -9.24 -0.02
C LYS A 26 -20.80 -9.69 -1.04
N PRO A 27 -21.62 -10.73 -0.75
CA PRO A 27 -22.59 -11.25 -1.71
C PRO A 27 -23.59 -10.16 -2.14
N ALA A 28 -23.95 -10.11 -3.42
CA ALA A 28 -24.88 -9.12 -3.94
C ALA A 28 -26.23 -9.11 -3.22
N ALA A 29 -26.71 -10.28 -2.75
CA ALA A 29 -27.97 -10.41 -2.00
C ALA A 29 -27.80 -10.22 -0.48
N ALA A 30 -26.59 -9.90 0.03
CA ALA A 30 -26.37 -9.62 1.44
C ALA A 30 -26.96 -8.27 1.83
N GLY A 31 -27.53 -8.18 3.04
CA GLY A 31 -27.93 -6.93 3.65
C GLY A 31 -26.74 -6.21 4.31
N ALA A 32 -27.01 -5.08 4.96
CA ALA A 32 -25.98 -4.32 5.66
C ALA A 32 -25.33 -5.13 6.80
N VAL A 33 -26.10 -5.97 7.47
CA VAL A 33 -25.59 -6.85 8.52
C VAL A 33 -25.95 -8.29 8.20
N GLU A 34 -24.93 -9.13 8.03
CA GLU A 34 -25.07 -10.56 7.78
C GLU A 34 -24.16 -11.33 8.75
N THR A 35 -24.46 -12.60 8.97
CA THR A 35 -23.58 -13.48 9.76
C THR A 35 -23.06 -14.60 8.88
N TYR A 36 -21.75 -14.76 8.90
CA TYR A 36 -21.02 -15.83 8.21
C TYR A 36 -20.46 -16.80 9.24
N THR A 37 -20.48 -18.09 8.91
CA THR A 37 -19.82 -19.13 9.71
C THR A 37 -18.62 -19.64 8.94
N VAL A 38 -17.45 -19.52 9.53
CA VAL A 38 -16.19 -20.05 8.99
C VAL A 38 -15.97 -21.45 9.58
N LEU A 39 -15.87 -22.43 8.70
CA LEU A 39 -15.53 -23.80 9.09
C LEU A 39 -14.06 -24.06 8.76
N LEU A 40 -13.39 -24.75 9.67
CA LEU A 40 -12.03 -25.27 9.51
C LEU A 40 -12.11 -26.79 9.69
N ASP A 41 -11.74 -27.54 8.65
CA ASP A 41 -11.84 -29.01 8.64
C ASP A 41 -13.23 -29.51 9.10
N ASP A 42 -14.28 -28.94 8.49
CA ASP A 42 -15.70 -29.22 8.76
C ASP A 42 -16.22 -28.80 10.15
N ALA A 43 -15.38 -28.24 11.03
CA ALA A 43 -15.79 -27.74 12.33
C ALA A 43 -15.96 -26.20 12.32
N ALA A 44 -17.00 -25.70 12.98
CA ALA A 44 -17.18 -24.24 13.13
C ALA A 44 -16.01 -23.64 13.94
N ALA A 45 -15.21 -22.81 13.29
CA ALA A 45 -14.05 -22.15 13.88
C ALA A 45 -14.34 -20.70 14.29
N ALA A 46 -15.19 -20.01 13.51
CA ALA A 46 -15.55 -18.62 13.83
C ALA A 46 -16.94 -18.25 13.28
N HIS A 47 -17.55 -17.24 13.93
CA HIS A 47 -18.69 -16.50 13.41
C HIS A 47 -18.32 -15.04 13.25
N THR A 48 -18.58 -14.46 12.10
CA THR A 48 -18.26 -13.05 11.83
C THR A 48 -19.39 -12.34 11.09
N GLN A 49 -19.53 -11.04 11.32
CA GLN A 49 -20.41 -10.18 10.54
C GLN A 49 -19.64 -9.41 9.45
N LYS A 50 -18.33 -9.60 9.39
CA LYS A 50 -17.44 -9.03 8.39
C LYS A 50 -17.20 -10.01 7.25
N THR A 51 -16.76 -9.53 6.13
CA THR A 51 -16.37 -10.37 4.98
C THR A 51 -14.90 -10.79 5.05
N HIS A 52 -14.38 -10.88 6.25
CA HIS A 52 -13.05 -11.41 6.56
C HIS A 52 -13.03 -12.07 7.94
N CYS A 53 -12.02 -12.90 8.17
CA CYS A 53 -11.80 -13.57 9.44
C CYS A 53 -10.35 -14.04 9.55
N THR A 54 -9.72 -13.84 10.69
CA THR A 54 -8.40 -14.42 10.99
C THR A 54 -8.56 -15.60 11.96
N LEU A 55 -8.03 -16.75 11.58
CA LEU A 55 -7.93 -17.93 12.40
C LEU A 55 -6.49 -18.03 12.92
N GLU A 56 -6.34 -18.12 14.23
CA GLU A 56 -5.05 -18.16 14.92
C GLU A 56 -4.79 -19.52 15.59
N ASN A 57 -3.58 -19.70 16.14
CA ASN A 57 -3.18 -20.90 16.87
C ASN A 57 -3.21 -22.17 16.01
N LEU A 58 -2.95 -22.02 14.72
CA LEU A 58 -2.85 -23.13 13.79
C LEU A 58 -1.48 -23.82 13.89
N ARG A 59 -1.36 -25.01 13.32
CA ARG A 59 -0.10 -25.76 13.28
C ARG A 59 0.69 -25.38 12.01
N PRO A 60 1.99 -25.19 12.11
CA PRO A 60 2.85 -25.02 10.94
C PRO A 60 2.77 -26.21 9.98
N GLU A 61 3.02 -25.93 8.69
CA GLU A 61 3.09 -26.94 7.62
C GLU A 61 1.89 -27.89 7.56
N THR A 62 0.72 -27.43 8.02
CA THR A 62 -0.51 -28.23 8.08
C THR A 62 -1.50 -27.75 7.03
N THR A 63 -2.09 -28.69 6.33
CA THR A 63 -3.13 -28.41 5.34
C THR A 63 -4.49 -28.36 6.04
N TYR A 64 -5.24 -27.31 5.77
CA TYR A 64 -6.58 -27.07 6.29
C TYR A 64 -7.58 -26.90 5.14
N SER A 65 -8.79 -27.37 5.34
CA SER A 65 -9.93 -27.09 4.49
C SER A 65 -10.75 -25.97 5.11
N LEU A 66 -10.99 -24.91 4.36
CA LEU A 66 -11.79 -23.75 4.77
C LEU A 66 -13.08 -23.72 3.97
N PHE A 67 -14.18 -23.48 4.66
CA PHE A 67 -15.48 -23.28 4.05
C PHE A 67 -16.19 -22.12 4.74
N VAL A 68 -16.78 -21.21 3.95
CA VAL A 68 -17.56 -20.09 4.49
C VAL A 68 -19.03 -20.29 4.15
N GLN A 69 -19.82 -20.51 5.20
CA GLN A 69 -21.26 -20.65 5.11
C GLN A 69 -21.95 -19.30 5.31
N TRP A 70 -22.95 -19.03 4.48
CA TRP A 70 -23.82 -17.87 4.59
C TRP A 70 -25.26 -18.26 4.30
N ARG A 71 -26.18 -18.02 5.26
CA ARG A 71 -27.58 -18.50 5.20
C ARG A 71 -27.63 -20.01 4.98
N SER A 72 -28.40 -20.50 4.00
CA SER A 72 -28.49 -21.92 3.64
C SER A 72 -27.51 -22.35 2.52
N GLY A 73 -26.63 -21.44 2.11
CA GLY A 73 -25.65 -21.67 1.03
C GLY A 73 -24.20 -21.49 1.49
N SER A 74 -23.30 -21.44 0.52
CA SER A 74 -21.88 -21.17 0.74
C SER A 74 -21.42 -19.91 0.00
N ILE A 75 -20.41 -19.26 0.54
CA ILE A 75 -19.62 -18.24 -0.17
C ILE A 75 -18.59 -18.96 -1.05
N GLY A 76 -17.85 -19.91 -0.48
CA GLY A 76 -16.83 -20.66 -1.15
C GLY A 76 -16.09 -21.63 -0.25
N GLU A 77 -15.12 -22.30 -0.85
CA GLU A 77 -14.23 -23.25 -0.18
C GLU A 77 -12.80 -23.06 -0.65
N LEU A 78 -11.83 -23.31 0.22
CA LEU A 78 -10.40 -23.15 -0.05
C LEU A 78 -9.60 -24.19 0.71
N THR A 79 -8.66 -24.84 0.05
CA THR A 79 -7.64 -25.65 0.74
C THR A 79 -6.34 -24.86 0.80
N ILE A 80 -5.79 -24.74 2.00
CA ILE A 80 -4.58 -23.94 2.28
C ILE A 80 -3.62 -24.72 3.18
N ARG A 81 -2.33 -24.53 2.95
CA ARG A 81 -1.30 -25.06 3.82
C ARG A 81 -0.55 -23.91 4.49
N THR A 82 -0.53 -23.90 5.83
CA THR A 82 0.27 -22.96 6.61
C THR A 82 1.75 -23.08 6.28
N THR A 83 2.47 -21.96 6.36
CA THR A 83 3.91 -21.92 6.05
C THR A 83 4.72 -22.66 7.13
N PRO A 84 5.96 -23.07 6.85
CA PRO A 84 6.87 -23.53 7.89
C PRO A 84 7.21 -22.38 8.85
N THR A 85 7.51 -22.71 10.11
CA THR A 85 8.04 -21.73 11.06
C THR A 85 9.37 -21.20 10.57
N LYS A 86 9.51 -19.88 10.55
CA LYS A 86 10.70 -19.19 10.07
C LYS A 86 11.70 -18.94 11.19
N ARG A 87 12.99 -19.00 10.86
CA ARG A 87 14.06 -18.59 11.76
C ARG A 87 14.11 -17.07 11.85
N CYS A 88 14.17 -16.52 13.06
CA CYS A 88 14.31 -15.07 13.25
C CYS A 88 15.76 -14.64 13.03
N LEU A 89 15.97 -13.65 12.16
CA LEU A 89 17.16 -12.86 12.04
C LEU A 89 16.96 -11.60 12.88
N ASP A 90 17.37 -11.65 14.15
CA ASP A 90 17.25 -10.51 15.06
C ASP A 90 18.25 -9.42 14.65
N VAL A 91 17.72 -8.25 14.27
CA VAL A 91 18.55 -7.14 13.78
C VAL A 91 19.51 -6.60 14.84
N THR A 92 19.23 -6.82 16.13
CA THR A 92 20.09 -6.37 17.24
C THR A 92 21.23 -7.35 17.54
N ALA A 93 21.09 -8.59 17.10
CA ALA A 93 22.09 -9.63 17.32
C ALA A 93 23.24 -9.57 16.29
N SER A 94 24.38 -10.20 16.61
CA SER A 94 25.45 -10.42 15.63
C SER A 94 24.93 -11.32 14.47
N PRO A 95 25.25 -11.03 13.22
CA PRO A 95 26.29 -10.08 12.76
C PRO A 95 25.77 -8.66 12.48
N TYR A 96 24.47 -8.35 12.68
CA TYR A 96 23.86 -7.09 12.29
C TYR A 96 24.13 -5.98 13.31
N SER A 97 23.82 -6.25 14.58
CA SER A 97 24.09 -5.34 15.71
C SER A 97 23.47 -3.94 15.53
N ALA A 98 22.25 -3.88 14.95
CA ALA A 98 21.52 -2.63 14.82
C ALA A 98 21.14 -2.08 16.20
N VAL A 99 21.21 -0.76 16.36
CA VAL A 99 20.97 -0.06 17.64
C VAL A 99 19.61 0.61 17.59
N GLY A 100 18.69 0.18 18.46
CA GLY A 100 17.33 0.69 18.55
C GLY A 100 17.14 1.92 19.47
N ASP A 101 18.09 2.88 19.46
CA ASP A 101 18.14 4.03 20.37
C ASP A 101 17.49 5.31 19.80
N GLY A 102 16.96 5.26 18.58
CA GLY A 102 16.37 6.42 17.88
C GLY A 102 17.38 7.46 17.38
N LYS A 103 18.68 7.14 17.37
CA LYS A 103 19.76 8.07 16.99
C LYS A 103 20.74 7.46 15.99
N ALA A 104 21.20 6.24 16.27
CA ALA A 104 22.15 5.55 15.42
C ALA A 104 21.51 5.21 14.07
N VAL A 105 22.17 5.59 12.97
CA VAL A 105 21.73 5.24 11.61
C VAL A 105 22.22 3.82 11.30
N ASN A 106 21.29 2.91 11.07
CA ASN A 106 21.52 1.47 10.93
C ASN A 106 21.44 0.97 9.49
N THR A 107 21.41 1.83 8.48
CA THR A 107 21.11 1.46 7.08
C THR A 107 21.91 0.26 6.60
N ALA A 108 23.23 0.27 6.79
CA ALA A 108 24.09 -0.84 6.34
C ALA A 108 23.81 -2.15 7.10
N ALA A 109 23.56 -2.07 8.41
CA ALA A 109 23.25 -3.24 9.23
C ALA A 109 21.89 -3.86 8.85
N LEU A 110 20.88 -3.02 8.65
CA LEU A 110 19.55 -3.45 8.26
C LEU A 110 19.53 -3.98 6.83
N GLN A 111 20.22 -3.33 5.89
CA GLN A 111 20.32 -3.84 4.52
C GLN A 111 21.02 -5.20 4.48
N LYS A 112 22.08 -5.37 5.29
CA LYS A 112 22.72 -6.67 5.42
C LYS A 112 21.77 -7.75 5.95
N ALA A 113 20.93 -7.45 6.93
CA ALA A 113 19.92 -8.40 7.42
C ALA A 113 18.89 -8.75 6.33
N ILE A 114 18.52 -7.77 5.51
CA ILE A 114 17.65 -7.96 4.35
C ILE A 114 18.33 -8.88 3.33
N ASP A 115 19.56 -8.58 2.95
CA ASP A 115 20.31 -9.36 1.96
C ASP A 115 20.59 -10.81 2.39
N ASP A 116 20.71 -11.05 3.70
CA ASP A 116 20.91 -12.38 4.28
C ASP A 116 19.59 -13.17 4.46
N CYS A 117 18.43 -12.52 4.35
CA CYS A 117 17.13 -13.13 4.61
C CYS A 117 16.70 -14.06 3.48
N GLY A 118 16.59 -15.33 3.73
CA GLY A 118 16.08 -16.34 2.80
C GLY A 118 14.60 -16.70 3.07
N GLU A 119 14.08 -17.62 2.27
CA GLU A 119 12.68 -18.06 2.34
C GLU A 119 12.23 -18.65 3.68
N ARG A 120 13.19 -19.20 4.45
CA ARG A 120 12.96 -19.84 5.75
C ARG A 120 13.27 -18.93 6.92
N GLU A 121 13.51 -17.67 6.66
CA GLU A 121 13.86 -16.67 7.65
C GLU A 121 12.85 -15.52 7.64
N GLN A 122 12.78 -14.82 8.76
CA GLN A 122 12.15 -13.52 8.88
C GLN A 122 13.12 -12.56 9.56
N ILE A 123 13.14 -11.32 9.11
CA ILE A 123 13.88 -10.26 9.78
C ILE A 123 13.03 -9.81 10.96
N TYR A 124 13.57 -9.92 12.15
CA TYR A 124 12.88 -9.61 13.40
C TYR A 124 13.43 -8.33 14.02
N PHE A 125 12.52 -7.37 14.23
CA PHE A 125 12.79 -6.13 14.94
C PHE A 125 12.17 -6.19 16.33
N PRO A 126 12.94 -6.37 17.41
CA PRO A 126 12.44 -6.20 18.77
C PRO A 126 12.09 -4.74 19.04
N ALA A 127 11.36 -4.47 20.16
CA ALA A 127 11.00 -3.12 20.57
C ALA A 127 12.24 -2.20 20.61
N GLY A 128 12.12 -1.00 20.00
CA GLY A 128 13.20 -0.02 19.84
C GLY A 128 12.98 0.85 18.61
N VAL A 129 13.73 1.93 18.47
CA VAL A 129 13.63 2.87 17.34
C VAL A 129 14.91 2.75 16.49
N TYR A 130 14.78 2.17 15.31
CA TYR A 130 15.88 1.90 14.37
C TYR A 130 15.90 2.95 13.27
N CYS A 131 16.77 3.97 13.40
CA CYS A 131 16.94 4.98 12.36
C CYS A 131 17.65 4.40 11.15
N THR A 132 17.18 4.75 9.94
CA THR A 132 17.73 4.25 8.69
C THR A 132 17.50 5.23 7.54
N GLY A 133 18.30 5.13 6.48
CA GLY A 133 17.98 5.62 5.14
C GLY A 133 17.15 4.60 4.37
N THR A 134 17.20 4.72 3.04
CA THR A 134 16.49 3.83 2.12
C THR A 134 16.95 2.37 2.24
N LEU A 135 15.98 1.44 2.16
CA LEU A 135 16.22 0.00 2.15
C LEU A 135 15.60 -0.64 0.91
N ARG A 136 16.25 -1.67 0.37
CA ARG A 136 15.77 -2.44 -0.78
C ARG A 136 15.41 -3.86 -0.34
N LEU A 137 14.15 -4.21 -0.52
CA LEU A 137 13.65 -5.55 -0.25
C LEU A 137 13.73 -6.41 -1.51
N HIS A 138 13.83 -7.71 -1.32
CA HIS A 138 13.88 -8.69 -2.41
C HIS A 138 12.75 -9.72 -2.30
N SER A 139 12.58 -10.53 -3.33
CA SER A 139 11.57 -11.59 -3.33
C SER A 139 11.79 -12.60 -2.21
N ASN A 140 10.68 -13.15 -1.70
CA ASN A 140 10.68 -14.31 -0.81
C ASN A 140 11.24 -14.03 0.58
N MET A 141 10.83 -12.92 1.17
CA MET A 141 11.27 -12.49 2.49
C MET A 141 10.12 -12.02 3.38
N GLU A 142 10.40 -11.91 4.65
CA GLU A 142 9.46 -11.40 5.64
C GLU A 142 10.14 -10.43 6.59
N LEU A 143 9.52 -9.25 6.79
CA LEU A 143 9.82 -8.33 7.87
C LEU A 143 8.76 -8.50 8.97
N TYR A 144 9.21 -8.72 10.20
CA TYR A 144 8.36 -8.73 11.38
C TYR A 144 8.81 -7.65 12.37
N LEU A 145 7.92 -6.71 12.65
CA LEU A 145 8.15 -5.65 13.65
C LEU A 145 7.31 -5.94 14.89
N GLU A 146 7.96 -6.19 16.02
CA GLU A 146 7.27 -6.38 17.29
C GLU A 146 6.56 -5.11 17.75
N GLU A 147 5.62 -5.24 18.67
CA GLU A 147 4.99 -4.10 19.33
C GLU A 147 6.05 -3.23 20.02
N GLY A 148 6.05 -1.92 19.72
CA GLY A 148 7.08 -0.98 20.17
C GLY A 148 8.35 -0.93 19.28
N ALA A 149 8.45 -1.75 18.24
CA ALA A 149 9.48 -1.59 17.23
C ALA A 149 9.11 -0.47 16.25
N VAL A 150 10.05 0.41 15.95
CA VAL A 150 9.89 1.51 14.98
C VAL A 150 11.05 1.48 13.99
N LEU A 151 10.77 1.24 12.74
CA LEU A 151 11.70 1.48 11.64
C LEU A 151 11.54 2.94 11.21
N GLN A 152 12.50 3.80 11.56
CA GLN A 152 12.42 5.24 11.41
C GLN A 152 13.35 5.76 10.32
N GLY A 153 12.79 6.20 9.21
CA GLY A 153 13.55 6.91 8.17
C GLY A 153 14.06 8.26 8.65
N THR A 154 15.27 8.62 8.26
CA THR A 154 15.84 9.94 8.53
C THR A 154 15.10 11.03 7.75
N ALA A 155 15.37 12.29 8.06
CA ALA A 155 14.91 13.43 7.28
C ALA A 155 16.03 14.06 6.43
N ASP A 156 17.11 13.31 6.16
CA ASP A 156 18.21 13.76 5.29
C ASP A 156 17.99 13.26 3.87
N PRO A 157 17.86 14.13 2.85
CA PRO A 157 17.70 13.70 1.46
C PRO A 157 18.82 12.77 0.94
N GLU A 158 20.04 12.91 1.43
CA GLU A 158 21.17 12.08 1.01
C GLU A 158 21.00 10.62 1.37
N ASP A 159 20.26 10.33 2.45
CA ASP A 159 19.94 8.97 2.90
C ASP A 159 18.92 8.25 1.99
N TYR A 160 18.35 8.97 1.02
CA TYR A 160 17.38 8.46 0.04
C TYR A 160 17.95 8.41 -1.39
N LEU A 161 19.27 8.39 -1.50
CA LEU A 161 19.98 8.15 -2.74
C LEU A 161 20.52 6.70 -2.82
N PRO A 162 20.76 6.15 -4.02
CA PRO A 162 20.55 6.77 -5.33
C PRO A 162 19.06 6.91 -5.67
N ARG A 163 18.72 7.77 -6.63
CA ARG A 163 17.37 7.83 -7.20
C ARG A 163 17.00 6.53 -7.87
N ILE A 164 15.71 6.29 -7.98
CA ILE A 164 15.11 5.13 -8.63
C ILE A 164 14.10 5.58 -9.69
N SER A 165 13.94 4.79 -10.73
CA SER A 165 12.80 4.92 -11.63
C SER A 165 11.53 4.58 -10.86
N SER A 166 10.58 5.49 -10.84
CA SER A 166 9.29 5.36 -10.17
C SER A 166 8.24 6.16 -10.95
N ARG A 167 7.02 6.25 -10.43
CA ARG A 167 5.95 7.07 -10.99
C ARG A 167 5.48 8.09 -9.98
N PHE A 168 5.38 9.35 -10.36
CA PHE A 168 4.81 10.42 -9.53
C PHE A 168 3.73 11.17 -10.30
N GLU A 169 2.58 11.40 -9.68
CA GLU A 169 1.41 12.01 -10.33
C GLU A 169 1.14 11.44 -11.73
N GLY A 170 1.20 10.11 -11.83
CA GLY A 170 0.87 9.36 -13.04
C GLY A 170 1.91 9.41 -14.16
N THR A 171 3.11 9.94 -13.94
CA THR A 171 4.21 10.02 -14.91
C THR A 171 5.45 9.28 -14.39
N GLU A 172 6.08 8.46 -15.25
CA GLU A 172 7.33 7.77 -14.92
C GLU A 172 8.51 8.75 -14.89
N MET A 173 9.28 8.72 -13.83
CA MET A 173 10.44 9.60 -13.64
C MET A 173 11.41 9.08 -12.59
N GLU A 174 12.61 9.67 -12.55
CA GLU A 174 13.58 9.43 -11.50
C GLU A 174 13.19 10.18 -10.24
N CYS A 175 12.89 9.44 -9.17
CA CYS A 175 12.54 9.95 -7.85
C CYS A 175 13.61 9.60 -6.81
N TYR A 176 13.64 10.29 -5.69
CA TYR A 176 14.36 9.80 -4.52
C TYR A 176 13.84 8.41 -4.14
N SER A 177 14.73 7.53 -3.71
CA SER A 177 14.36 6.21 -3.21
C SER A 177 13.39 6.34 -2.03
N SER A 178 12.42 5.47 -1.93
CA SER A 178 11.50 5.40 -0.78
C SER A 178 12.20 4.82 0.45
N LEU A 179 11.58 4.88 1.62
CA LEU A 179 12.15 4.21 2.78
C LEU A 179 12.28 2.71 2.50
N LEU A 180 11.20 2.08 2.03
CA LEU A 180 11.22 0.70 1.54
C LEU A 180 10.96 0.66 0.04
N ASN A 181 11.79 -0.06 -0.70
CA ASN A 181 11.68 -0.22 -2.14
C ASN A 181 11.61 -1.70 -2.51
N LEU A 182 10.55 -2.08 -3.22
CA LEU A 182 10.31 -3.42 -3.73
C LEU A 182 10.22 -3.37 -5.25
N GLY A 183 10.98 -4.24 -5.91
CA GLY A 183 11.00 -4.35 -7.36
C GLY A 183 11.62 -3.15 -8.09
N THR A 184 11.49 -3.18 -9.40
CA THR A 184 12.02 -2.16 -10.32
C THR A 184 10.96 -1.83 -11.35
N LEU A 185 10.75 -0.55 -11.64
CA LEU A 185 9.73 -0.08 -12.56
C LEU A 185 10.06 -0.47 -14.01
N ASP A 186 9.14 -1.18 -14.63
CA ASP A 186 9.15 -1.50 -16.07
C ASP A 186 7.74 -1.76 -16.55
N HIS A 187 7.14 -0.82 -17.28
CA HIS A 187 5.78 -0.98 -17.80
C HIS A 187 5.65 -2.05 -18.89
N THR A 188 6.76 -2.54 -19.44
CA THR A 188 6.77 -3.58 -20.48
C THR A 188 6.95 -4.99 -19.90
N ALA A 189 7.40 -5.10 -18.64
CA ALA A 189 7.69 -6.36 -17.98
C ALA A 189 6.57 -6.81 -17.03
N GLY A 190 6.65 -8.07 -16.63
CA GLY A 190 5.87 -8.66 -15.53
C GLY A 190 6.50 -8.35 -14.16
N PRO A 191 6.01 -9.04 -13.10
CA PRO A 191 6.56 -8.92 -11.77
C PRO A 191 8.05 -9.29 -11.69
N ASN A 192 8.81 -8.53 -10.89
CA ASN A 192 10.24 -8.76 -10.65
C ASN A 192 10.59 -8.78 -9.15
N CYS A 193 9.59 -8.56 -8.28
CA CYS A 193 9.69 -8.78 -6.84
C CYS A 193 8.41 -9.46 -6.35
N GLU A 194 8.54 -10.63 -5.72
CA GLU A 194 7.39 -11.46 -5.37
C GLU A 194 7.50 -12.07 -3.97
N ASN A 195 6.35 -12.36 -3.38
CA ASN A 195 6.23 -13.08 -2.11
C ASN A 195 6.95 -12.37 -0.95
N VAL A 196 6.53 -11.15 -0.65
CA VAL A 196 7.05 -10.39 0.49
C VAL A 196 5.95 -10.19 1.52
N ILE A 197 6.28 -10.39 2.78
CA ILE A 197 5.38 -10.15 3.92
C ILE A 197 5.98 -9.04 4.78
N LEU A 198 5.19 -8.02 5.08
CA LEU A 198 5.49 -6.98 6.06
C LEU A 198 4.44 -7.07 7.15
N ARG A 199 4.78 -7.52 8.35
CA ARG A 199 3.79 -7.75 9.39
C ARG A 199 4.25 -7.46 10.81
N GLY A 200 3.32 -7.49 11.73
CA GLY A 200 3.55 -7.28 13.14
C GLY A 200 2.70 -6.15 13.71
N LYS A 201 3.12 -5.62 14.86
CA LYS A 201 2.43 -4.51 15.56
C LYS A 201 3.30 -3.25 15.68
N GLY A 202 4.42 -3.24 14.97
CA GLY A 202 5.36 -2.11 14.98
C GLY A 202 4.98 -1.01 14.00
N THR A 203 5.86 -0.03 13.86
CA THR A 203 5.69 1.14 13.01
C THR A 203 6.80 1.22 11.96
N ILE A 204 6.42 1.52 10.72
CA ILE A 204 7.32 1.93 9.64
C ILE A 204 7.03 3.40 9.37
N ALA A 205 7.97 4.28 9.66
CA ALA A 205 7.82 5.73 9.51
C ALA A 205 9.00 6.34 8.78
N SER A 206 8.76 7.40 7.99
CA SER A 206 9.82 8.17 7.33
C SER A 206 9.96 9.57 7.93
N GLY A 207 10.74 10.43 7.27
CA GLY A 207 11.00 11.81 7.70
C GLY A 207 9.84 12.79 7.48
N GLY A 208 8.73 12.35 6.88
CA GLY A 208 7.48 13.07 6.72
C GLY A 208 7.65 14.44 6.07
N LYS A 209 6.93 15.41 6.62
CA LYS A 209 6.94 16.79 6.14
C LYS A 209 8.35 17.40 6.11
N LEU A 210 9.17 17.13 7.12
CA LEU A 210 10.53 17.69 7.19
C LEU A 210 11.41 17.16 6.04
N LEU A 211 11.32 15.87 5.72
CA LEU A 211 12.02 15.29 4.58
C LEU A 211 11.50 15.90 3.27
N ALA A 212 10.19 16.02 3.10
CA ALA A 212 9.57 16.63 1.93
C ALA A 212 10.08 18.07 1.70
N GLU A 213 10.08 18.91 2.74
CA GLU A 213 10.55 20.30 2.67
C GLU A 213 12.04 20.39 2.30
N ARG A 214 12.88 19.52 2.87
CA ARG A 214 14.31 19.48 2.55
C ARG A 214 14.58 19.05 1.12
N ILE A 215 13.87 18.05 0.62
CA ILE A 215 13.97 17.61 -0.78
C ILE A 215 13.51 18.72 -1.72
N ILE A 216 12.37 19.36 -1.46
CA ILE A 216 11.88 20.47 -2.26
C ILE A 216 12.90 21.61 -2.30
N ALA A 217 13.51 21.96 -1.17
CA ALA A 217 14.55 23.00 -1.11
C ALA A 217 15.79 22.62 -1.94
N SER A 218 16.27 21.38 -1.83
CA SER A 218 17.38 20.86 -2.63
C SER A 218 17.06 20.88 -4.12
N GLU A 219 15.86 20.45 -4.51
CA GLU A 219 15.42 20.42 -5.90
C GLU A 219 15.20 21.83 -6.49
N ARG A 220 14.73 22.79 -5.70
CA ARG A 220 14.65 24.20 -6.13
C ARG A 220 16.03 24.75 -6.52
N GLU A 221 17.06 24.48 -5.70
CA GLU A 221 18.42 24.91 -6.02
C GLU A 221 18.96 24.17 -7.25
N ARG A 222 18.78 22.85 -7.33
CA ARG A 222 19.20 22.05 -8.48
C ARG A 222 18.53 22.48 -9.79
N LEU A 223 17.25 22.85 -9.72
CA LEU A 223 16.42 23.20 -10.89
C LEU A 223 16.31 24.70 -11.14
N LYS A 224 17.03 25.56 -10.43
CA LYS A 224 16.83 27.02 -10.45
C LYS A 224 16.85 27.63 -11.86
N ASP A 225 17.78 27.20 -12.69
CA ASP A 225 17.93 27.72 -14.07
C ASP A 225 16.76 27.21 -14.95
N TYR A 226 16.36 25.95 -14.79
CA TYR A 226 15.20 25.40 -15.48
C TYR A 226 13.91 26.12 -15.08
N LEU A 227 13.67 26.35 -13.80
CA LEU A 227 12.48 27.04 -13.29
C LEU A 227 12.43 28.49 -13.78
N ALA A 228 13.57 29.18 -13.84
CA ALA A 228 13.67 30.54 -14.36
C ALA A 228 13.38 30.60 -15.88
N GLN A 229 13.90 29.66 -16.65
CA GLN A 229 13.67 29.57 -18.09
C GLN A 229 12.24 29.18 -18.45
N ASN A 230 11.53 28.48 -17.54
CA ASN A 230 10.18 27.98 -17.71
C ASN A 230 9.16 28.68 -16.79
N ALA A 231 9.35 29.95 -16.50
CA ALA A 231 8.49 30.70 -15.56
C ALA A 231 6.98 30.67 -15.94
N THR A 232 6.66 30.68 -17.24
CA THR A 232 5.28 30.53 -17.72
C THR A 232 4.70 29.17 -17.33
N LEU A 233 5.45 28.08 -17.47
CA LEU A 233 5.03 26.75 -17.05
C LEU A 233 4.82 26.70 -15.53
N VAL A 234 5.77 27.23 -14.75
CA VAL A 234 5.68 27.30 -13.30
C VAL A 234 4.42 28.04 -12.84
N SER A 235 4.03 29.10 -13.56
CA SER A 235 2.82 29.87 -13.21
C SER A 235 1.51 29.14 -13.48
N THR A 236 1.52 28.04 -14.23
CA THR A 236 0.34 27.16 -14.45
C THR A 236 0.24 26.04 -13.45
N CYS A 237 1.28 25.82 -12.63
CA CYS A 237 1.26 24.81 -11.58
C CYS A 237 0.41 25.26 -10.38
N GLU A 238 -0.02 24.31 -9.57
CA GLU A 238 -0.78 24.58 -8.35
C GLU A 238 -0.04 25.55 -7.40
N ASN A 239 1.27 25.34 -7.26
CA ASN A 239 2.14 26.21 -6.50
C ASN A 239 3.60 26.12 -7.01
N ALA A 240 4.50 26.96 -6.46
CA ALA A 240 5.89 27.00 -6.86
C ALA A 240 6.69 25.72 -6.52
N ASP A 241 6.16 24.89 -5.64
CA ASP A 241 6.77 23.62 -5.21
C ASP A 241 6.34 22.41 -6.03
N THR A 242 5.35 22.56 -6.90
CA THR A 242 4.82 21.46 -7.72
C THR A 242 5.93 20.75 -8.50
N ILE A 243 6.75 21.46 -9.24
CA ILE A 243 7.84 20.86 -10.04
C ILE A 243 8.95 20.31 -9.14
N PRO A 244 9.54 21.06 -8.19
CA PRO A 244 10.55 20.53 -7.28
C PRO A 244 10.05 19.37 -6.42
N GLY A 245 8.75 19.35 -6.09
CA GLY A 245 8.15 18.35 -5.21
C GLY A 245 7.88 16.98 -5.85
N ARG A 246 7.89 16.87 -7.18
CA ARG A 246 7.53 15.63 -7.89
C ARG A 246 8.48 14.46 -7.70
N VAL A 247 9.66 14.69 -7.19
CA VAL A 247 10.67 13.64 -6.96
C VAL A 247 10.69 13.13 -5.51
N ARG A 248 9.76 13.57 -4.67
CA ARG A 248 9.68 13.15 -3.27
C ARG A 248 9.51 11.63 -3.14
N PRO A 249 10.15 10.97 -2.15
CA PRO A 249 9.99 9.55 -1.92
C PRO A 249 8.61 9.21 -1.35
N ARG A 250 8.15 7.99 -1.60
CA ARG A 250 7.02 7.35 -0.88
C ARG A 250 7.55 6.76 0.42
N LEU A 251 6.65 6.30 1.27
CA LEU A 251 7.07 5.47 2.39
C LEU A 251 7.48 4.07 1.89
N VAL A 252 6.58 3.40 1.17
CA VAL A 252 6.82 2.09 0.55
C VAL A 252 6.51 2.19 -0.95
N ASN A 253 7.51 1.95 -1.78
CA ASN A 253 7.38 1.89 -3.23
C ASN A 253 7.41 0.43 -3.71
N MET A 254 6.33 0.01 -4.34
CA MET A 254 6.16 -1.32 -4.91
C MET A 254 6.02 -1.21 -6.43
N SER A 255 7.07 -1.52 -7.17
CA SER A 255 7.08 -1.47 -8.63
C SER A 255 7.21 -2.86 -9.21
N ASN A 256 6.28 -3.27 -10.10
CA ASN A 256 6.24 -4.60 -10.68
C ASN A 256 6.32 -5.72 -9.61
N CYS A 257 5.52 -5.59 -8.57
CA CYS A 257 5.47 -6.57 -7.48
C CYS A 257 4.29 -7.53 -7.65
N ARG A 258 4.41 -8.72 -7.08
CA ARG A 258 3.30 -9.67 -6.99
C ARG A 258 3.31 -10.39 -5.66
N ASN A 259 2.11 -10.66 -5.12
CA ASN A 259 1.94 -11.42 -3.89
C ASN A 259 2.66 -10.75 -2.71
N ILE A 260 2.27 -9.51 -2.41
CA ILE A 260 2.76 -8.75 -1.25
C ILE A 260 1.65 -8.69 -0.21
N TRP A 261 1.97 -9.01 1.02
CA TRP A 261 1.05 -8.93 2.15
C TRP A 261 1.57 -8.03 3.25
N MET A 262 0.75 -7.07 3.65
CA MET A 262 1.02 -6.11 4.74
C MET A 262 -0.05 -6.27 5.81
N GLU A 263 0.34 -6.63 7.04
CA GLU A 263 -0.58 -6.95 8.12
C GLU A 263 -0.19 -6.28 9.43
N GLY A 264 -1.16 -5.64 10.09
CA GLY A 264 -1.10 -5.21 11.49
C GLY A 264 -0.18 -4.03 11.80
N LEU A 265 0.55 -3.52 10.83
CA LEU A 265 1.55 -2.46 10.98
C LEU A 265 0.94 -1.06 10.98
N THR A 266 1.65 -0.13 11.60
CA THR A 266 1.44 1.31 11.38
C THR A 266 2.42 1.80 10.32
N PHE A 267 1.90 2.37 9.22
CA PHE A 267 2.66 3.07 8.19
C PHE A 267 2.50 4.57 8.39
N ALA A 268 3.60 5.30 8.58
CA ALA A 268 3.52 6.70 8.95
C ALA A 268 4.51 7.60 8.22
N ASN A 269 4.07 8.81 7.95
CA ASN A 269 4.92 9.93 7.58
C ASN A 269 5.82 9.67 6.35
N GLY A 270 5.27 9.17 5.24
CA GLY A 270 5.90 9.29 3.93
C GLY A 270 6.22 10.78 3.64
N ALA A 271 7.19 11.07 2.79
CA ALA A 271 7.42 12.44 2.33
C ALA A 271 6.46 12.86 1.18
N SER A 272 5.66 11.93 0.76
CA SER A 272 4.50 12.03 -0.12
C SER A 272 3.58 10.84 0.19
N TRP A 273 3.00 10.17 -0.79
CA TRP A 273 2.16 8.98 -0.62
C TRP A 273 2.83 7.92 0.27
N ASN A 274 2.04 7.18 1.04
CA ASN A 274 2.59 6.13 1.91
C ASN A 274 2.80 4.81 1.16
N LEU A 275 1.74 4.11 0.78
CA LEU A 275 1.82 2.80 0.12
C LEU A 275 1.47 2.94 -1.37
N HIS A 276 2.47 2.89 -2.23
CA HIS A 276 2.29 3.09 -3.67
C HIS A 276 2.64 1.83 -4.45
N MET A 277 1.67 1.29 -5.18
CA MET A 277 1.78 0.10 -6.01
C MET A 277 1.71 0.50 -7.48
N VAL A 278 2.78 0.25 -8.26
CA VAL A 278 2.80 0.52 -9.71
C VAL A 278 3.03 -0.78 -10.46
N TYR A 279 2.18 -1.08 -11.43
CA TYR A 279 2.25 -2.29 -12.25
C TYR A 279 2.29 -3.59 -11.45
N SER A 280 1.67 -3.56 -10.28
CA SER A 280 1.71 -4.65 -9.31
C SER A 280 0.43 -5.49 -9.34
N ASP A 281 0.50 -6.70 -8.82
CA ASP A 281 -0.59 -7.67 -8.81
C ASP A 281 -0.66 -8.43 -7.49
N GLN A 282 -1.87 -8.74 -7.01
CA GLN A 282 -2.08 -9.47 -5.76
C GLN A 282 -1.42 -8.80 -4.54
N ILE A 283 -1.84 -7.59 -4.22
CA ILE A 283 -1.39 -6.86 -3.03
C ILE A 283 -2.50 -6.89 -1.99
N VAL A 284 -2.21 -7.36 -0.80
CA VAL A 284 -3.14 -7.39 0.33
C VAL A 284 -2.61 -6.53 1.48
N THR A 285 -3.47 -5.66 2.00
CA THR A 285 -3.17 -4.81 3.16
C THR A 285 -4.32 -4.95 4.16
N ASP A 286 -4.03 -5.39 5.36
CA ASP A 286 -5.09 -5.57 6.35
C ASP A 286 -4.65 -5.22 7.77
N HIS A 287 -5.63 -4.83 8.60
CA HIS A 287 -5.45 -4.46 10.01
C HIS A 287 -4.34 -3.42 10.23
N CYS A 288 -4.07 -2.57 9.23
CA CYS A 288 -3.03 -1.56 9.28
C CYS A 288 -3.59 -0.18 9.66
N THR A 289 -2.74 0.64 10.27
CA THR A 289 -3.01 2.08 10.45
C THR A 289 -2.10 2.87 9.53
N ILE A 290 -2.65 3.80 8.74
CA ILE A 290 -1.90 4.62 7.79
C ILE A 290 -2.04 6.09 8.16
N ARG A 291 -0.90 6.78 8.39
CA ARG A 291 -0.86 8.15 8.89
C ARG A 291 0.09 9.03 8.10
N SER A 292 -0.35 10.25 7.79
CA SER A 292 0.47 11.26 7.09
C SER A 292 0.04 12.68 7.40
N ASP A 293 -0.18 12.95 8.69
CA ASP A 293 -0.67 14.25 9.18
C ASP A 293 0.16 15.43 8.65
N GLY A 294 -0.48 16.34 7.92
CA GLY A 294 0.13 17.57 7.43
C GLY A 294 1.20 17.38 6.34
N VAL A 295 1.26 16.20 5.73
CA VAL A 295 2.13 15.93 4.57
C VAL A 295 1.37 16.26 3.29
N TRP A 296 1.95 17.12 2.45
CA TRP A 296 1.40 17.43 1.13
C TRP A 296 1.47 16.20 0.21
N ASN A 297 0.37 15.86 -0.45
CA ASN A 297 0.15 14.58 -1.15
C ASN A 297 0.45 13.39 -0.23
N GLY A 298 -0.07 13.44 0.98
CA GLY A 298 0.10 12.38 1.97
C GLY A 298 -0.96 11.29 1.84
N ASP A 299 -1.19 10.79 0.62
CA ASP A 299 -2.16 9.72 0.35
C ASP A 299 -1.78 8.45 1.13
N GLY A 300 -2.77 7.63 1.45
CA GLY A 300 -2.58 6.42 2.25
C GLY A 300 -2.19 5.21 1.42
N TRP A 301 -3.04 4.82 0.47
CA TRP A 301 -2.92 3.56 -0.27
C TRP A 301 -3.28 3.77 -1.74
N ASP A 302 -2.30 3.64 -2.62
CA ASP A 302 -2.33 4.08 -4.00
C ASP A 302 -2.05 2.95 -5.00
N PRO A 303 -3.06 2.14 -5.40
CA PRO A 303 -2.91 1.23 -6.53
C PRO A 303 -2.92 2.01 -7.85
N ASP A 304 -1.80 1.97 -8.58
CA ASP A 304 -1.58 2.69 -9.83
C ASP A 304 -1.24 1.71 -10.96
N SER A 305 -2.10 1.58 -11.96
CA SER A 305 -1.98 0.58 -13.03
C SER A 305 -1.75 -0.84 -12.50
N SER A 306 -2.38 -1.16 -11.38
CA SER A 306 -2.21 -2.40 -10.62
C SER A 306 -3.50 -3.22 -10.57
N THR A 307 -3.39 -4.53 -10.34
CA THR A 307 -4.52 -5.46 -10.37
C THR A 307 -4.62 -6.28 -9.09
N ASN A 308 -5.83 -6.75 -8.77
CA ASN A 308 -6.08 -7.63 -7.63
C ASN A 308 -5.53 -7.06 -6.30
N CYS A 309 -5.71 -5.76 -6.07
CA CYS A 309 -5.27 -5.11 -4.85
C CYS A 309 -6.45 -5.01 -3.87
N THR A 310 -6.22 -5.43 -2.64
CA THR A 310 -7.24 -5.49 -1.60
C THR A 310 -6.74 -4.82 -0.33
N ILE A 311 -7.59 -3.96 0.27
CA ILE A 311 -7.36 -3.37 1.57
C ILE A 311 -8.59 -3.51 2.44
N PHE A 312 -8.43 -3.93 3.70
CA PHE A 312 -9.54 -4.09 4.63
C PHE A 312 -9.11 -3.98 6.10
N ALA A 313 -10.09 -3.72 6.96
CA ALA A 313 -9.89 -3.55 8.39
C ALA A 313 -8.77 -2.54 8.73
N CYS A 314 -8.63 -1.48 7.93
CA CYS A 314 -7.58 -0.48 8.07
C CYS A 314 -8.12 0.87 8.53
N GLU A 315 -7.28 1.63 9.23
CA GLU A 315 -7.56 2.99 9.69
C GLU A 315 -6.68 4.01 8.96
N PHE A 316 -7.28 5.13 8.57
CA PHE A 316 -6.59 6.20 7.84
C PHE A 316 -6.65 7.53 8.59
N PHE A 317 -5.50 8.20 8.66
CA PHE A 317 -5.29 9.54 9.18
C PHE A 317 -4.35 10.26 8.20
N THR A 318 -4.85 10.63 7.03
CA THR A 318 -4.03 11.03 5.89
C THR A 318 -4.08 12.52 5.62
N GLY A 319 -2.99 13.08 5.16
CA GLY A 319 -2.91 14.49 4.75
C GLY A 319 -3.58 14.78 3.41
N ASP A 320 -3.94 13.73 2.66
CA ASP A 320 -4.62 13.76 1.36
C ASP A 320 -5.59 12.57 1.28
N ASP A 321 -5.75 11.91 0.12
CA ASP A 321 -6.67 10.78 -0.08
C ASP A 321 -6.32 9.59 0.83
N ALA A 322 -7.31 8.99 1.49
CA ALA A 322 -7.09 7.74 2.27
C ALA A 322 -6.74 6.59 1.32
N VAL A 323 -7.50 6.45 0.25
CA VAL A 323 -7.27 5.52 -0.86
C VAL A 323 -7.33 6.30 -2.16
N ALA A 324 -6.31 6.20 -3.00
CA ALA A 324 -6.29 6.86 -4.30
C ALA A 324 -6.01 5.85 -5.44
N ILE A 325 -7.07 5.46 -6.16
CA ILE A 325 -7.02 4.50 -7.25
C ILE A 325 -6.63 5.22 -8.54
N LYS A 326 -5.44 4.93 -9.05
CA LYS A 326 -4.79 5.63 -10.16
C LYS A 326 -4.44 4.69 -11.30
N SER A 327 -4.24 5.21 -12.52
CA SER A 327 -3.76 4.45 -13.69
C SER A 327 -3.01 5.32 -14.68
N GLY A 328 -2.11 6.14 -14.17
CA GLY A 328 -1.28 7.03 -14.98
C GLY A 328 -1.96 8.28 -15.51
N LYS A 329 -1.16 9.20 -16.00
CA LYS A 329 -1.54 10.53 -16.48
C LYS A 329 -1.32 10.64 -18.00
N ASN A 330 -2.16 11.44 -18.67
CA ASN A 330 -2.00 11.76 -20.09
C ASN A 330 -0.70 12.55 -20.37
N PRO A 331 -0.03 12.38 -21.53
CA PRO A 331 -0.34 11.39 -22.57
C PRO A 331 0.21 9.98 -22.26
N GLU A 332 1.17 9.86 -21.36
CA GLU A 332 1.92 8.63 -21.06
C GLU A 332 1.00 7.49 -20.60
N GLY A 333 0.10 7.75 -19.64
CA GLY A 333 -0.85 6.74 -19.15
C GLY A 333 -1.78 6.20 -20.23
N ASN A 334 -2.15 7.03 -21.23
CA ASN A 334 -2.93 6.57 -22.38
C ASN A 334 -2.09 5.70 -23.34
N ILE A 335 -0.80 5.98 -23.48
CA ILE A 335 0.13 5.22 -24.36
C ILE A 335 0.44 3.86 -23.72
N ILE A 336 0.74 3.83 -22.42
CA ILE A 336 1.02 2.61 -21.67
C ILE A 336 -0.23 1.73 -21.57
N ASP A 337 -1.41 2.34 -21.46
CA ASP A 337 -2.73 1.69 -21.48
C ASP A 337 -2.85 0.48 -20.51
N ARG A 338 -2.32 0.65 -19.29
CA ARG A 338 -2.42 -0.36 -18.21
C ARG A 338 -3.46 0.12 -17.18
N PRO A 339 -4.67 -0.45 -17.21
CA PRO A 339 -5.71 -0.08 -16.28
C PRO A 339 -5.47 -0.65 -14.88
N THR A 340 -6.05 0.02 -13.88
CA THR A 340 -6.20 -0.52 -12.53
C THR A 340 -7.50 -1.30 -12.45
N LYS A 341 -7.44 -2.58 -11.98
CA LYS A 341 -8.57 -3.52 -11.99
C LYS A 341 -8.65 -4.38 -10.75
N HIS A 342 -9.88 -4.83 -10.45
CA HIS A 342 -10.15 -5.76 -9.35
C HIS A 342 -9.67 -5.21 -8.01
N ILE A 343 -10.10 -3.98 -7.69
CA ILE A 343 -9.78 -3.32 -6.44
C ILE A 343 -10.88 -3.58 -5.42
N ARG A 344 -10.49 -3.95 -4.20
CA ARG A 344 -11.39 -4.21 -3.08
C ARG A 344 -11.00 -3.36 -1.88
N VAL A 345 -11.96 -2.56 -1.39
CA VAL A 345 -11.77 -1.70 -0.20
C VAL A 345 -12.94 -1.95 0.73
N PHE A 346 -12.71 -2.51 1.90
CA PHE A 346 -13.80 -2.82 2.80
C PHE A 346 -13.41 -2.81 4.28
N ASP A 347 -14.41 -2.60 5.13
CA ASP A 347 -14.24 -2.49 6.57
C ASP A 347 -13.11 -1.52 6.97
N CYS A 348 -13.01 -0.40 6.25
CA CYS A 348 -12.00 0.64 6.49
C CYS A 348 -12.63 1.87 7.13
N HIS A 349 -11.84 2.57 7.94
CA HIS A 349 -12.26 3.77 8.65
C HIS A 349 -11.30 4.94 8.39
N SER A 350 -11.83 6.13 8.14
CA SER A 350 -11.03 7.37 8.06
C SER A 350 -11.30 8.26 9.27
N GLY A 351 -10.26 8.59 10.02
CA GLY A 351 -10.33 9.52 11.15
C GLY A 351 -10.26 11.00 10.73
N PHE A 352 -9.63 11.30 9.59
CA PHE A 352 -9.60 12.61 8.92
C PHE A 352 -8.93 12.47 7.54
N GLY A 353 -8.85 13.58 6.78
CA GLY A 353 -8.28 13.63 5.44
C GLY A 353 -9.34 13.56 4.37
N HIS A 354 -8.96 13.24 3.15
CA HIS A 354 -9.90 12.89 2.09
C HIS A 354 -10.33 11.42 2.27
N GLY A 355 -11.38 11.01 1.57
CA GLY A 355 -11.86 9.64 1.64
C GLY A 355 -11.22 8.73 0.59
N ILE A 356 -12.08 7.95 -0.06
CA ILE A 356 -11.69 7.08 -1.18
C ILE A 356 -11.80 7.87 -2.48
N CYS A 357 -10.73 7.87 -3.26
CA CYS A 357 -10.66 8.59 -4.52
C CYS A 357 -10.37 7.66 -5.71
N ILE A 358 -10.99 7.91 -6.85
CA ILE A 358 -10.65 7.36 -8.16
C ILE A 358 -10.19 8.51 -9.05
N GLY A 359 -8.93 8.47 -9.50
CA GLY A 359 -8.30 9.56 -10.25
C GLY A 359 -7.64 10.60 -9.31
N SER A 360 -7.22 11.80 -9.86
CA SER A 360 -7.41 12.26 -11.25
C SER A 360 -6.52 11.52 -12.28
N GLU A 361 -5.47 10.84 -11.89
CA GLU A 361 -4.61 10.06 -12.78
C GLU A 361 -5.32 8.75 -13.16
N MET A 362 -6.16 8.76 -14.20
CA MET A 362 -6.96 7.60 -14.61
C MET A 362 -6.86 7.31 -16.12
N SER A 363 -5.76 7.75 -16.76
CA SER A 363 -5.61 7.72 -18.21
C SER A 363 -5.51 6.31 -18.79
N GLY A 364 -5.00 5.32 -18.04
CA GLY A 364 -5.00 3.91 -18.42
C GLY A 364 -6.32 3.18 -18.15
N GLY A 365 -7.30 3.85 -17.50
CA GLY A 365 -8.58 3.27 -17.14
C GLY A 365 -8.62 2.65 -15.73
N VAL A 366 -9.81 2.65 -15.14
CA VAL A 366 -10.11 2.01 -13.84
C VAL A 366 -11.37 1.17 -13.99
N GLU A 367 -11.35 -0.10 -13.57
CA GLU A 367 -12.53 -0.96 -13.64
C GLU A 367 -12.59 -2.00 -12.53
N ASP A 368 -13.79 -2.46 -12.23
CA ASP A 368 -14.11 -3.45 -11.21
C ASP A 368 -13.55 -3.06 -9.84
N VAL A 369 -14.09 -1.95 -9.32
CA VAL A 369 -13.81 -1.45 -7.98
C VAL A 369 -15.03 -1.74 -7.10
N LYS A 370 -14.83 -2.44 -5.99
CA LYS A 370 -15.88 -2.69 -5.01
C LYS A 370 -15.49 -2.14 -3.66
N ILE A 371 -16.40 -1.37 -3.06
CA ILE A 371 -16.21 -0.70 -1.77
C ILE A 371 -17.42 -1.05 -0.89
N TRP A 372 -17.18 -1.60 0.29
CA TRP A 372 -18.28 -1.93 1.20
C TRP A 372 -17.86 -1.89 2.68
N ASP A 373 -18.85 -1.66 3.54
CA ASP A 373 -18.69 -1.61 4.99
C ASP A 373 -17.65 -0.59 5.50
N CYS A 374 -17.39 0.48 4.73
CA CYS A 374 -16.44 1.52 5.08
C CYS A 374 -17.12 2.68 5.82
N ASP A 375 -16.41 3.30 6.77
CA ASP A 375 -16.81 4.54 7.42
C ASP A 375 -15.83 5.67 7.09
N MET A 376 -16.28 6.56 6.21
CA MET A 376 -15.58 7.76 5.74
C MET A 376 -16.36 9.04 6.12
N ALA A 377 -17.16 8.97 7.20
CA ALA A 377 -18.06 10.07 7.59
C ALA A 377 -17.32 11.36 7.95
N VAL A 378 -16.13 11.27 8.49
CA VAL A 378 -15.33 12.44 8.92
C VAL A 378 -14.33 12.91 7.88
N SER A 379 -14.19 12.21 6.76
CA SER A 379 -13.36 12.64 5.63
C SER A 379 -14.02 13.80 4.87
N THR A 380 -13.21 14.62 4.20
CA THR A 380 -13.72 15.78 3.44
C THR A 380 -14.54 15.39 2.22
N SER A 381 -14.26 14.23 1.61
CA SER A 381 -14.88 13.82 0.35
C SER A 381 -15.52 12.43 0.37
N GLY A 382 -15.53 11.68 1.47
CA GLY A 382 -16.11 10.32 1.54
C GLY A 382 -15.73 9.41 0.37
N LEU A 383 -16.36 9.61 -0.79
CA LEU A 383 -16.00 9.02 -2.09
C LEU A 383 -15.93 10.11 -3.16
N GLU A 384 -14.83 10.15 -3.91
CA GLU A 384 -14.63 11.09 -5.00
C GLU A 384 -14.16 10.40 -6.28
N ILE A 385 -14.81 10.64 -7.42
CA ILE A 385 -14.36 10.21 -8.74
C ILE A 385 -14.00 11.47 -9.54
N LYS A 386 -12.68 11.68 -9.67
CA LYS A 386 -12.08 12.84 -10.36
C LYS A 386 -11.74 12.44 -11.79
N VAL A 387 -12.43 13.02 -12.76
CA VAL A 387 -12.20 12.73 -14.18
C VAL A 387 -12.01 14.02 -14.97
N THR A 388 -11.34 13.97 -16.11
CA THR A 388 -11.40 15.03 -17.11
C THR A 388 -11.30 14.46 -18.52
N LYS A 389 -11.87 15.20 -19.48
CA LYS A 389 -11.76 14.86 -20.89
C LYS A 389 -10.29 14.76 -21.34
N LYS A 390 -9.40 15.56 -20.77
CA LYS A 390 -7.99 15.61 -21.12
C LYS A 390 -7.23 14.35 -20.68
N ARG A 391 -7.59 13.77 -19.52
CA ARG A 391 -7.00 12.48 -19.06
C ARG A 391 -7.35 11.33 -20.01
N GLY A 392 -8.48 11.37 -20.70
CA GLY A 392 -8.97 10.21 -21.44
C GLY A 392 -9.31 9.05 -20.50
N GLY A 393 -9.03 7.83 -20.91
CA GLY A 393 -9.29 6.64 -20.11
C GLY A 393 -10.78 6.40 -19.85
N TYR A 394 -11.07 5.65 -18.79
CA TYR A 394 -12.43 5.34 -18.36
C TYR A 394 -12.46 4.96 -16.87
N VAL A 395 -13.63 5.13 -16.25
CA VAL A 395 -13.97 4.57 -14.94
C VAL A 395 -15.27 3.81 -15.10
N ARG A 396 -15.28 2.51 -14.82
CA ARG A 396 -16.47 1.66 -14.99
C ARG A 396 -16.56 0.53 -13.97
N ASN A 397 -17.76 0.01 -13.77
CA ASN A 397 -18.03 -1.10 -12.84
C ASN A 397 -17.55 -0.78 -11.42
N VAL A 398 -17.95 0.38 -10.90
CA VAL A 398 -17.69 0.79 -9.51
C VAL A 398 -18.96 0.48 -8.71
N GLU A 399 -18.82 -0.35 -7.70
CA GLU A 399 -19.87 -0.71 -6.75
C GLU A 399 -19.51 -0.18 -5.35
N VAL A 400 -20.45 0.58 -4.74
CA VAL A 400 -20.30 1.09 -3.38
C VAL A 400 -21.56 0.76 -2.60
N ARG A 401 -21.42 0.11 -1.45
CA ARG A 401 -22.57 -0.31 -0.66
C ARG A 401 -22.26 -0.40 0.83
N ASP A 402 -23.29 -0.20 1.62
CA ASP A 402 -23.24 -0.35 3.09
C ASP A 402 -22.13 0.51 3.73
N CYS A 403 -21.82 1.69 3.16
CA CYS A 403 -20.81 2.62 3.64
C CYS A 403 -21.44 3.85 4.27
N THR A 404 -20.75 4.46 5.23
CA THR A 404 -21.06 5.80 5.75
C THR A 404 -20.07 6.79 5.12
N LEU A 405 -20.57 7.70 4.30
CA LEU A 405 -19.76 8.63 3.52
C LEU A 405 -20.18 10.07 3.83
N SER A 406 -19.23 10.98 4.00
CA SER A 406 -19.52 12.42 4.15
C SER A 406 -20.18 12.98 2.90
N HIS A 407 -19.60 12.71 1.73
CA HIS A 407 -20.08 13.11 0.41
C HIS A 407 -19.78 12.04 -0.63
N VAL A 408 -20.52 12.06 -1.73
CA VAL A 408 -20.19 11.32 -2.95
C VAL A 408 -20.11 12.32 -4.09
N MET A 409 -18.94 12.46 -4.69
CA MET A 409 -18.70 13.40 -5.79
C MET A 409 -18.21 12.67 -7.03
N VAL A 410 -18.83 12.99 -8.17
CA VAL A 410 -18.36 12.58 -9.50
C VAL A 410 -18.26 13.83 -10.35
N HIS A 411 -17.07 14.30 -10.62
CA HIS A 411 -16.89 15.59 -11.27
C HIS A 411 -15.66 15.68 -12.16
N SER A 412 -15.66 16.70 -13.01
CA SER A 412 -14.47 17.09 -13.78
C SER A 412 -13.67 18.09 -12.97
N VAL A 413 -12.39 17.79 -12.73
CA VAL A 413 -11.47 18.68 -12.01
C VAL A 413 -10.80 19.66 -12.98
N GLY A 414 -10.58 20.90 -12.52
CA GLY A 414 -10.02 21.98 -13.36
C GLY A 414 -8.50 22.11 -13.34
N TYR A 415 -7.82 21.47 -12.39
CA TYR A 415 -6.37 21.60 -12.15
C TYR A 415 -5.49 20.65 -12.98
N ASN A 416 -6.04 20.02 -14.00
CA ASN A 416 -5.31 19.01 -14.78
C ASN A 416 -4.45 19.59 -15.91
N ASP A 417 -4.35 20.88 -15.99
CA ASP A 417 -3.49 21.60 -16.94
C ASP A 417 -2.15 21.97 -16.30
N ASP A 418 -1.74 21.24 -15.28
CA ASP A 418 -0.54 21.44 -14.47
C ASP A 418 0.78 21.35 -15.24
N GLY A 419 0.73 21.76 -16.49
CA GLY A 419 1.89 22.12 -17.29
C GLY A 419 2.80 20.98 -17.69
N ILE A 420 2.30 19.76 -17.72
CA ILE A 420 3.09 18.62 -18.18
C ILE A 420 2.33 17.79 -19.17
#